data_d4886acb6d78f0d81a6dd9014d3af189
#
_entry.id   d4886acb6d78f0d81a6dd9014d3af189
#
_cell.length_a   1.000
_cell.length_b   1.000
_cell.length_c   1.000
_cell.angle_alpha   90.00
_cell.angle_beta   90.00
_cell.angle_gamma   90.00
#
_symmetry.space_group_name_H-M   'P 1'
#
loop_
_entity.id
_entity.type
_entity.pdbx_description
1 polymer ?
#
loop_
_entity_poly.entity_id
_entity_poly.type
_entity_poly.pdbx_seq_one_letter_code
_entity_poly.pdbx_strand_id
1 'polypeptide(L)'
;MTGPLDSPLSVALDRTDPAAFAAALGGQFQRYGFASVKGHGIPQPLIDAALADMKAFFALPEPVKRRYHQEGGGGQRGLTPFGIETAKGFERPDLKEFWHTGRELPGGHKLARFMPPNVWPTEIPSFRQTIYALFEA
;
A
#
# COMPACT_ATOMS: atom_id res chain seq x y z
N MET A 1 -4.87 22.85 17.54
CA MET A 1 -3.55 23.48 17.32
C MET A 1 -2.94 22.84 16.07
N THR A 2 -3.14 23.45 14.91
CA THR A 2 -2.59 23.00 13.62
C THR A 2 -1.39 23.89 13.29
N GLY A 3 -0.26 23.61 13.97
CA GLY A 3 1.03 24.12 13.49
C GLY A 3 1.44 23.38 12.21
N PRO A 4 2.38 23.91 11.41
CA PRO A 4 2.92 23.20 10.28
C PRO A 4 3.50 21.85 10.76
N LEU A 5 3.34 20.80 9.94
CA LEU A 5 3.98 19.51 10.20
C LEU A 5 5.50 19.71 10.31
N ASP A 6 6.12 18.97 11.21
CA ASP A 6 7.57 18.94 11.29
C ASP A 6 8.17 18.52 9.94
N SER A 7 9.37 19.04 9.65
CA SER A 7 10.06 18.65 8.41
C SER A 7 10.25 17.15 8.32
N PRO A 8 10.16 16.56 7.10
CA PRO A 8 10.40 15.13 6.91
C PRO A 8 11.75 14.69 7.46
N LEU A 9 11.76 13.58 8.21
CA LEU A 9 12.98 12.99 8.75
C LEU A 9 13.84 12.41 7.62
N SER A 10 15.15 12.63 7.67
CA SER A 10 16.07 12.01 6.72
C SER A 10 16.37 10.57 7.13
N VAL A 11 16.15 9.60 6.24
CA VAL A 11 16.53 8.20 6.45
C VAL A 11 18.07 8.05 6.61
N ALA A 12 18.87 8.99 6.09
CA ALA A 12 20.31 9.00 6.32
C ALA A 12 20.66 9.10 7.81
N LEU A 13 19.80 9.71 8.64
CA LEU A 13 19.99 9.80 10.08
C LEU A 13 19.96 8.41 10.76
N ASP A 14 19.15 7.47 10.25
CA ASP A 14 19.10 6.10 10.74
C ASP A 14 20.48 5.39 10.68
N ARG A 15 21.26 5.72 9.65
CA ARG A 15 22.61 5.15 9.45
C ARG A 15 23.70 5.84 10.27
N THR A 16 23.53 7.11 10.59
CA THR A 16 24.55 7.93 11.28
C THR A 16 24.29 8.03 12.78
N ASP A 17 23.02 8.13 13.18
CA ASP A 17 22.56 8.20 14.56
C ASP A 17 21.18 7.51 14.72
N PRO A 18 21.14 6.17 14.81
CA PRO A 18 19.88 5.44 14.94
C PRO A 18 19.05 5.84 16.17
N ALA A 19 19.70 6.24 17.27
CA ALA A 19 19.00 6.63 18.49
C ALA A 19 18.26 7.95 18.30
N ALA A 20 18.92 8.95 17.70
CA ALA A 20 18.29 10.22 17.35
C ALA A 20 17.15 10.03 16.32
N PHE A 21 17.35 9.17 15.32
CA PHE A 21 16.31 8.84 14.36
C PHE A 21 15.09 8.22 15.03
N ALA A 22 15.28 7.21 15.87
CA ALA A 22 14.21 6.53 16.60
C ALA A 22 13.44 7.50 17.53
N ALA A 23 14.15 8.37 18.23
CA ALA A 23 13.53 9.39 19.10
C ALA A 23 12.69 10.40 18.29
N ALA A 24 13.21 10.88 17.17
CA ALA A 24 12.51 11.83 16.30
C ALA A 24 11.30 11.18 15.63
N LEU A 25 11.43 9.93 15.16
CA LEU A 25 10.35 9.12 14.58
C LEU A 25 9.23 8.91 15.60
N GLY A 26 9.58 8.47 16.82
CA GLY A 26 8.65 8.29 17.93
C GLY A 26 7.93 9.58 18.31
N GLY A 27 8.65 10.70 18.34
CA GLY A 27 8.08 12.03 18.59
C GLY A 27 7.03 12.44 17.56
N GLN A 28 7.27 12.18 16.26
CA GLN A 28 6.28 12.46 15.22
C GLN A 28 5.04 11.57 15.37
N PHE A 29 5.21 10.26 15.64
CA PHE A 29 4.09 9.36 15.90
C PHE A 29 3.27 9.78 17.12
N GLN A 30 3.91 10.19 18.22
CA GLN A 30 3.20 10.66 19.40
C GLN A 30 2.40 11.94 19.14
N ARG A 31 2.96 12.85 18.33
CA ARG A 31 2.34 14.15 18.07
C ARG A 31 1.26 14.12 16.99
N TYR A 32 1.48 13.35 15.93
CA TYR A 32 0.64 13.40 14.72
C TYR A 32 -0.05 12.07 14.39
N GLY A 33 0.34 10.96 15.02
CA GLY A 33 -0.13 9.61 14.67
C GLY A 33 0.55 9.02 13.43
N PHE A 34 1.45 9.75 12.79
CA PHE A 34 2.27 9.32 11.64
C PHE A 34 3.59 10.07 11.61
N ALA A 35 4.52 9.59 10.78
CA ALA A 35 5.79 10.27 10.52
C ALA A 35 6.01 10.44 9.02
N SER A 36 6.64 11.55 8.63
CA SER A 36 7.07 11.79 7.26
C SER A 36 8.58 11.59 7.15
N VAL A 37 9.00 10.82 6.15
CA VAL A 37 10.43 10.54 5.91
C VAL A 37 10.83 10.91 4.49
N LYS A 38 12.11 11.24 4.29
CA LYS A 38 12.72 11.52 2.99
C LYS A 38 14.03 10.76 2.83
N GLY A 39 14.50 10.62 1.60
CA GLY A 39 15.74 9.91 1.32
C GLY A 39 15.61 8.38 1.48
N HIS A 40 14.39 7.86 1.34
CA HIS A 40 14.05 6.44 1.47
C HIS A 40 14.65 5.56 0.35
N GLY A 41 15.20 6.15 -0.71
CA GLY A 41 15.89 5.41 -1.79
C GLY A 41 14.96 4.89 -2.89
N ILE A 42 13.65 4.98 -2.74
CA ILE A 42 12.70 4.57 -3.77
C ILE A 42 12.73 5.60 -4.90
N PRO A 43 13.02 5.20 -6.17
CA PRO A 43 13.07 6.13 -7.29
C PRO A 43 11.73 6.82 -7.51
N GLN A 44 11.73 8.16 -7.61
CA GLN A 44 10.50 8.92 -7.86
C GLN A 44 9.75 8.47 -9.12
N PRO A 45 10.43 8.15 -10.27
CA PRO A 45 9.74 7.62 -11.44
C PRO A 45 8.97 6.32 -11.19
N LEU A 46 9.44 5.45 -10.28
CA LEU A 46 8.71 4.23 -9.91
C LEU A 46 7.44 4.56 -9.14
N ILE A 47 7.52 5.49 -8.19
CA ILE A 47 6.36 5.97 -7.42
C ILE A 47 5.33 6.58 -8.38
N ASP A 48 5.76 7.44 -9.29
CA ASP A 48 4.88 8.13 -10.24
C ASP A 48 4.21 7.14 -11.20
N ALA A 49 4.94 6.15 -11.71
CA ALA A 49 4.42 5.10 -12.58
C ALA A 49 3.38 4.22 -11.85
N ALA A 50 3.68 3.81 -10.62
CA ALA A 50 2.75 3.01 -9.82
C ALA A 50 1.47 3.80 -9.49
N LEU A 51 1.58 5.09 -9.15
CA LEU A 51 0.43 5.94 -8.93
C LEU A 51 -0.41 6.16 -10.21
N ALA A 52 0.24 6.27 -11.37
CA ALA A 52 -0.45 6.37 -12.66
C ALA A 52 -1.24 5.10 -12.96
N ASP A 53 -0.63 3.93 -12.78
CA ASP A 53 -1.27 2.63 -12.99
C ASP A 53 -2.44 2.41 -12.02
N MET A 54 -2.29 2.77 -10.74
CA MET A 54 -3.37 2.72 -9.77
C MET A 54 -4.54 3.63 -10.14
N LYS A 55 -4.26 4.87 -10.57
CA LYS A 55 -5.30 5.79 -11.07
C LYS A 55 -6.02 5.23 -12.29
N ALA A 56 -5.27 4.64 -13.23
CA ALA A 56 -5.84 4.01 -14.42
C ALA A 56 -6.74 2.83 -14.03
N PHE A 57 -6.33 1.99 -13.08
CA PHE A 57 -7.16 0.88 -12.60
C PHE A 57 -8.47 1.36 -11.96
N PHE A 58 -8.40 2.31 -11.04
CA PHE A 58 -9.60 2.80 -10.36
C PHE A 58 -10.54 3.62 -11.27
N ALA A 59 -10.04 4.09 -12.40
CA ALA A 59 -10.86 4.72 -13.44
C ALA A 59 -11.58 3.71 -14.36
N LEU A 60 -11.26 2.41 -14.29
CA LEU A 60 -11.96 1.39 -15.06
C LEU A 60 -13.43 1.27 -14.64
N PRO A 61 -14.32 0.85 -15.57
CA PRO A 61 -15.71 0.57 -15.24
C PRO A 61 -15.84 -0.45 -14.10
N GLU A 62 -16.81 -0.24 -13.22
CA GLU A 62 -17.04 -1.10 -12.04
C GLU A 62 -17.11 -2.61 -12.36
N PRO A 63 -17.81 -3.07 -13.43
CA PRO A 63 -17.85 -4.49 -13.78
C PRO A 63 -16.46 -5.05 -14.15
N VAL A 64 -15.56 -4.22 -14.67
CA VAL A 64 -14.19 -4.62 -15.01
C VAL A 64 -13.37 -4.76 -13.74
N LYS A 65 -13.40 -3.75 -12.86
CA LYS A 65 -12.69 -3.78 -11.59
C LYS A 65 -13.10 -4.98 -10.73
N ARG A 66 -14.41 -5.27 -10.63
CA ARG A 66 -14.95 -6.37 -9.82
C ARG A 66 -14.43 -7.76 -10.21
N ARG A 67 -13.94 -7.97 -11.42
CA ARG A 67 -13.31 -9.23 -11.83
C ARG A 67 -12.06 -9.57 -11.00
N TYR A 68 -11.46 -8.56 -10.40
CA TYR A 68 -10.25 -8.67 -9.57
C TYR A 68 -10.55 -8.77 -8.07
N HIS A 69 -11.82 -8.85 -7.69
CA HIS A 69 -12.22 -9.17 -6.31
C HIS A 69 -12.12 -10.67 -6.06
N GLN A 70 -11.46 -11.05 -4.98
CA GLN A 70 -11.33 -12.46 -4.57
C GLN A 70 -12.34 -12.76 -3.46
N GLU A 71 -13.49 -13.32 -3.83
CA GLU A 71 -14.50 -13.74 -2.85
C GLU A 71 -13.93 -14.76 -1.86
N GLY A 72 -14.19 -14.56 -0.57
CA GLY A 72 -13.66 -15.41 0.50
C GLY A 72 -12.16 -15.19 0.80
N GLY A 73 -11.47 -14.36 0.04
CA GLY A 73 -10.04 -14.06 0.23
C GLY A 73 -9.72 -13.08 1.34
N GLY A 74 -10.73 -12.59 2.08
CA GLY A 74 -10.53 -11.64 3.18
C GLY A 74 -9.88 -10.31 2.77
N GLY A 75 -10.01 -9.91 1.48
CA GLY A 75 -9.43 -8.68 0.97
C GLY A 75 -7.90 -8.68 0.87
N GLN A 76 -7.25 -9.84 1.00
CA GLN A 76 -5.78 -9.90 1.06
C GLN A 76 -5.07 -9.75 -0.29
N ARG A 77 -5.77 -9.86 -1.40
CA ARG A 77 -5.26 -9.74 -2.76
C ARG A 77 -6.29 -9.11 -3.68
N GLY A 78 -5.80 -8.31 -4.63
CA GLY A 78 -6.63 -7.68 -5.64
C GLY A 78 -7.52 -6.58 -5.09
N LEU A 79 -8.68 -6.40 -5.73
CA LEU A 79 -9.64 -5.36 -5.37
C LEU A 79 -10.47 -5.75 -4.14
N THR A 80 -10.57 -4.84 -3.19
CA THR A 80 -11.69 -4.79 -2.23
C THR A 80 -12.62 -3.66 -2.68
N PRO A 81 -13.82 -3.98 -3.21
CA PRO A 81 -14.74 -2.98 -3.73
C PRO A 81 -15.47 -2.22 -2.62
N PHE A 82 -16.14 -1.12 -3.00
CA PHE A 82 -17.02 -0.39 -2.10
C PHE A 82 -18.04 -1.30 -1.42
N GLY A 83 -18.30 -1.03 -0.15
CA GLY A 83 -19.37 -1.69 0.61
C GLY A 83 -19.01 -3.08 1.16
N ILE A 84 -17.77 -3.52 1.04
CA ILE A 84 -17.30 -4.80 1.59
C ILE A 84 -16.79 -4.64 3.02
N GLU A 85 -16.02 -3.60 3.30
CA GLU A 85 -15.50 -3.36 4.64
C GLU A 85 -16.43 -2.48 5.47
N THR A 86 -16.55 -2.84 6.74
CA THR A 86 -17.25 -2.04 7.76
C THR A 86 -16.29 -1.83 8.92
N ALA A 87 -16.12 -0.59 9.34
CA ALA A 87 -15.27 -0.28 10.48
C ALA A 87 -15.84 -0.93 11.75
N LYS A 88 -14.96 -1.42 12.62
CA LYS A 88 -15.36 -2.09 13.87
C LYS A 88 -16.26 -1.18 14.71
N GLY A 89 -17.46 -1.66 15.04
CA GLY A 89 -18.46 -0.92 15.82
C GLY A 89 -19.38 -0.02 14.99
N PHE A 90 -19.32 -0.10 13.65
CA PHE A 90 -20.23 0.61 12.76
C PHE A 90 -21.10 -0.38 11.97
N GLU A 91 -22.31 0.05 11.60
CA GLU A 91 -23.26 -0.76 10.81
C GLU A 91 -23.19 -0.46 9.31
N ARG A 92 -22.63 0.69 8.93
CA ARG A 92 -22.54 1.12 7.54
C ARG A 92 -21.17 0.78 6.95
N PRO A 93 -21.14 0.23 5.73
CA PRO A 93 -19.90 -0.03 5.03
C PRO A 93 -19.10 1.25 4.76
N ASP A 94 -17.78 1.10 4.70
CA ASP A 94 -16.86 2.17 4.31
C ASP A 94 -17.06 2.55 2.83
N LEU A 95 -17.05 3.84 2.56
CA LEU A 95 -17.07 4.39 1.20
C LEU A 95 -15.65 4.46 0.62
N LYS A 96 -14.98 3.31 0.60
CA LYS A 96 -13.64 3.17 0.00
C LYS A 96 -13.55 1.90 -0.82
N GLU A 97 -12.71 1.94 -1.83
CA GLU A 97 -12.21 0.77 -2.53
C GLU A 97 -10.68 0.81 -2.51
N PHE A 98 -10.03 -0.34 -2.53
CA PHE A 98 -8.58 -0.39 -2.48
C PHE A 98 -8.03 -1.66 -3.13
N TRP A 99 -6.74 -1.64 -3.43
CA TRP A 99 -6.01 -2.76 -4.00
C TRP A 99 -4.98 -3.29 -3.02
N HIS A 100 -4.96 -4.62 -2.83
CA HIS A 100 -3.94 -5.29 -2.04
C HIS A 100 -2.98 -6.10 -2.90
N THR A 101 -1.70 -5.91 -2.64
CA THR A 101 -0.59 -6.71 -3.19
C THR A 101 0.16 -7.36 -2.04
N GLY A 102 0.54 -8.61 -2.18
CA GLY A 102 1.35 -9.31 -1.20
C GLY A 102 2.58 -9.93 -1.84
N ARG A 103 3.45 -10.49 -0.99
CA ARG A 103 4.66 -11.15 -1.44
C ARG A 103 4.34 -12.35 -2.33
N GLU A 104 5.01 -12.46 -3.47
CA GLU A 104 4.99 -13.65 -4.31
C GLU A 104 5.95 -14.70 -3.71
N LEU A 105 5.46 -15.90 -3.50
CA LEU A 105 6.24 -16.99 -2.91
C LEU A 105 6.61 -18.00 -3.99
N PRO A 106 7.81 -18.62 -3.92
CA PRO A 106 8.16 -19.73 -4.79
C PRO A 106 7.20 -20.92 -4.60
N GLY A 107 7.06 -21.74 -5.64
CA GLY A 107 6.24 -22.95 -5.57
C GLY A 107 6.66 -23.85 -4.40
N GLY A 108 5.68 -24.42 -3.69
CA GLY A 108 5.91 -25.29 -2.54
C GLY A 108 6.37 -24.59 -1.25
N HIS A 109 6.39 -23.25 -1.20
CA HIS A 109 6.78 -22.55 0.01
C HIS A 109 5.81 -22.84 1.18
N LYS A 110 6.37 -23.08 2.38
CA LYS A 110 5.60 -23.45 3.59
C LYS A 110 4.48 -22.47 3.99
N LEU A 111 4.62 -21.21 3.62
CA LEU A 111 3.64 -20.15 3.90
C LEU A 111 2.61 -19.97 2.77
N ALA A 112 2.71 -20.70 1.65
CA ALA A 112 1.79 -20.53 0.51
C ALA A 112 0.32 -20.71 0.89
N ARG A 113 0.03 -21.57 1.88
CA ARG A 113 -1.34 -21.77 2.39
C ARG A 113 -1.95 -20.53 3.06
N PHE A 114 -1.13 -19.58 3.52
CA PHE A 114 -1.55 -18.34 4.18
C PHE A 114 -1.37 -17.10 3.31
N MET A 115 -0.62 -17.22 2.23
CA MET A 115 -0.25 -16.12 1.34
C MET A 115 -0.64 -16.49 -0.09
N PRO A 116 -1.91 -16.27 -0.46
CA PRO A 116 -2.39 -16.60 -1.80
C PRO A 116 -1.64 -15.79 -2.86
N PRO A 117 -1.58 -16.28 -4.12
CA PRO A 117 -0.95 -15.57 -5.21
C PRO A 117 -1.63 -14.22 -5.47
N ASN A 118 -0.87 -13.27 -5.98
CA ASN A 118 -1.42 -12.00 -6.45
C ASN A 118 -2.30 -12.22 -7.69
N VAL A 119 -3.26 -11.34 -7.88
CA VAL A 119 -3.99 -11.16 -9.13
C VAL A 119 -3.54 -9.87 -9.80
N TRP A 120 -3.59 -9.80 -11.11
CA TRP A 120 -3.07 -8.65 -11.85
C TRP A 120 -4.04 -8.26 -12.96
N PRO A 121 -4.41 -6.96 -13.09
CA PRO A 121 -5.31 -6.50 -14.13
C PRO A 121 -4.64 -6.57 -15.50
N THR A 122 -5.32 -7.18 -16.45
CA THR A 122 -4.83 -7.32 -17.83
C THR A 122 -5.03 -6.07 -18.66
N GLU A 123 -5.90 -5.16 -18.22
CA GLU A 123 -6.20 -3.89 -18.88
C GLU A 123 -5.04 -2.89 -18.80
N ILE A 124 -4.12 -3.10 -17.85
CA ILE A 124 -2.98 -2.21 -17.63
C ILE A 124 -1.72 -3.07 -17.63
N PRO A 125 -1.06 -3.25 -18.79
CA PRO A 125 0.06 -4.17 -18.93
C PRO A 125 1.26 -3.91 -18.01
N SER A 126 1.49 -2.64 -17.62
CA SER A 126 2.55 -2.23 -16.69
C SER A 126 2.24 -2.51 -15.21
N PHE A 127 0.97 -2.71 -14.85
CA PHE A 127 0.49 -2.73 -13.47
C PHE A 127 1.27 -3.69 -12.55
N ARG A 128 1.45 -4.94 -12.99
CA ARG A 128 2.23 -5.91 -12.20
C ARG A 128 3.65 -5.43 -11.97
N GLN A 129 4.31 -4.98 -13.02
CA GLN A 129 5.72 -4.56 -12.96
C GLN A 129 5.90 -3.36 -12.02
N THR A 130 5.09 -2.34 -12.17
CA THR A 130 5.21 -1.10 -11.38
C THR A 130 4.80 -1.31 -9.92
N ILE A 131 3.63 -1.92 -9.69
CA ILE A 131 3.10 -2.11 -8.34
C ILE A 131 3.95 -3.12 -7.55
N TYR A 132 4.39 -4.21 -8.18
CA TYR A 132 5.22 -5.19 -7.47
C TYR A 132 6.64 -4.67 -7.21
N ALA A 133 7.23 -3.92 -8.16
CA ALA A 133 8.52 -3.26 -7.92
C ALA A 133 8.45 -2.23 -6.78
N LEU A 134 7.34 -1.45 -6.69
CA LEU A 134 7.13 -0.53 -5.57
C LEU A 134 6.91 -1.26 -4.24
N PHE A 135 6.24 -2.42 -4.26
CA PHE A 135 6.03 -3.26 -3.08
C PHE A 135 7.36 -3.84 -2.53
N GLU A 136 8.32 -4.16 -3.42
CA GLU A 136 9.62 -4.73 -3.03
C GLU A 136 10.67 -3.67 -2.66
N ALA A 137 10.46 -2.40 -3.00
CA ALA A 137 11.38 -1.30 -2.72
C ALA A 137 11.28 -0.77 -1.29
#